data_7ca8507895260cf1f4c7c9557969630d
#
_entry.id   7ca8507895260cf1f4c7c9557969630d
#
_cell.length_a   1.000
_cell.length_b   1.000
_cell.length_c   1.000
_cell.angle_alpha   90.00
_cell.angle_beta   90.00
_cell.angle_gamma   90.00
#
_symmetry.space_group_name_H-M   'P 1'
#
loop_
_entity.id
_entity.type
_entity.pdbx_description
1 polymer ?
#
loop_
_entity_poly.entity_id
_entity_poly.type
_entity_poly.pdbx_seq_one_letter_code
_entity_poly.pdbx_strand_id
1 'polypeptide(L)'
;MENNIDTQLELAISTRNTYNESEAELYIGYSSEKSTWQLLIRYNDDISDLVERYRMQIYYLLAGYAIIEISEAYLNAFAADPRIIYIDKPKSVEQQVSYAQYASCLSGTFINNYGLDGDGTIFAIIDSGIDYRHNEFVRDGKSRILSFWDQQAVYQDTYANTYKLGRIYTNEELNSILDGSYAGILPSEDRSGHGTQVAAIAAGTNIGVAPQTELLVVKIGSDTASKLPTTLGLILGIDYAIRTGIEMNRPISINLSYGNN
;
A
#
# COMPACT_ATOMS: atom_id res chain seq x y z
N MET A 1 23.89 -12.57 21.01
CA MET A 1 22.70 -11.77 20.72
C MET A 1 22.41 -12.01 19.26
N GLU A 2 21.24 -12.53 18.93
CA GLU A 2 20.82 -12.62 17.53
C GLU A 2 20.74 -11.19 17.00
N ASN A 3 21.28 -10.99 15.81
CA ASN A 3 21.28 -9.70 15.15
C ASN A 3 19.85 -9.42 14.67
N ASN A 4 19.19 -8.39 15.19
CA ASN A 4 17.82 -8.03 14.85
C ASN A 4 17.71 -7.10 13.63
N ILE A 5 18.86 -6.80 13.00
CA ILE A 5 18.95 -6.00 11.78
C ILE A 5 19.05 -6.92 10.56
N ASP A 6 18.25 -6.64 9.52
CA ASP A 6 18.36 -7.36 8.25
C ASP A 6 19.76 -7.25 7.63
N THR A 7 20.24 -8.36 7.08
CA THR A 7 21.59 -8.47 6.51
C THR A 7 21.85 -7.47 5.37
N GLN A 8 20.83 -7.16 4.55
CA GLN A 8 20.97 -6.16 3.48
C GLN A 8 21.10 -4.74 4.04
N LEU A 9 20.41 -4.44 5.15
CA LEU A 9 20.55 -3.14 5.83
C LEU A 9 21.95 -3.01 6.46
N GLU A 10 22.48 -4.06 7.07
CA GLU A 10 23.86 -4.05 7.59
C GLU A 10 24.89 -3.84 6.48
N LEU A 11 24.70 -4.53 5.35
CA LEU A 11 25.54 -4.36 4.18
C LEU A 11 25.48 -2.92 3.67
N ALA A 12 24.27 -2.35 3.54
CA ALA A 12 24.08 -0.98 3.09
C ALA A 12 24.81 0.05 3.99
N ILE A 13 24.70 -0.12 5.30
CA ILE A 13 25.38 0.78 6.25
C ILE A 13 26.90 0.64 6.15
N SER A 14 27.42 -0.59 6.03
CA SER A 14 28.88 -0.86 5.99
C SER A 14 29.55 -0.42 4.69
N THR A 15 28.82 -0.43 3.55
CA THR A 15 29.37 -0.13 2.22
C THR A 15 29.12 1.29 1.75
N ARG A 16 28.43 2.12 2.54
CA ARG A 16 28.01 3.46 2.12
C ARG A 16 29.13 4.36 1.60
N ASN A 17 30.33 4.25 2.14
CA ASN A 17 31.48 5.06 1.71
C ASN A 17 32.10 4.63 0.37
N THR A 18 31.63 3.51 -0.19
CA THR A 18 32.12 2.94 -1.45
C THR A 18 31.05 2.92 -2.55
N TYR A 19 29.98 3.71 -2.38
CA TYR A 19 28.81 3.75 -3.23
C TYR A 19 29.14 3.91 -4.72
N ASN A 20 28.57 3.01 -5.53
CA ASN A 20 28.47 3.10 -6.98
C ASN A 20 27.00 3.13 -7.39
N GLU A 21 26.62 3.87 -8.44
CA GLU A 21 25.23 3.94 -8.96
C GLU A 21 24.61 2.57 -9.29
N SER A 22 25.43 1.55 -9.54
CA SER A 22 24.97 0.16 -9.76
C SER A 22 24.39 -0.52 -8.52
N GLU A 23 24.53 0.07 -7.34
CA GLU A 23 24.07 -0.48 -6.05
C GLU A 23 22.84 0.27 -5.50
N ALA A 24 22.14 1.03 -6.34
CA ALA A 24 20.98 1.86 -5.94
C ALA A 24 19.91 1.06 -5.17
N GLU A 25 19.71 -0.21 -5.49
CA GLU A 25 18.75 -1.08 -4.80
C GLU A 25 19.12 -1.33 -3.33
N LEU A 26 20.41 -1.35 -3.01
CA LEU A 26 20.89 -1.54 -1.65
C LEU A 26 20.50 -0.36 -0.73
N TYR A 27 20.32 0.84 -1.30
CA TYR A 27 20.06 2.07 -0.55
C TYR A 27 18.59 2.53 -0.62
N ILE A 28 17.67 1.67 -1.06
CA ILE A 28 16.24 1.96 -1.00
C ILE A 28 15.83 2.22 0.44
N GLY A 29 15.11 3.33 0.66
CA GLY A 29 14.72 3.80 1.98
C GLY A 29 15.73 4.74 2.66
N TYR A 30 16.90 4.98 2.06
CA TYR A 30 17.87 5.93 2.57
C TYR A 30 17.71 7.31 1.92
N SER A 31 17.67 8.34 2.77
CA SER A 31 17.74 9.75 2.34
C SER A 31 19.13 10.30 2.60
N SER A 32 19.89 10.56 1.54
CA SER A 32 21.23 11.18 1.66
C SER A 32 21.16 12.62 2.14
N GLU A 33 20.10 13.36 1.80
CA GLU A 33 19.91 14.75 2.23
C GLU A 33 19.74 14.87 3.74
N LYS A 34 18.94 13.95 4.32
CA LYS A 34 18.63 13.94 5.75
C LYS A 34 19.55 13.03 6.57
N SER A 35 20.30 12.16 5.91
CA SER A 35 21.03 11.04 6.55
C SER A 35 20.12 10.17 7.42
N THR A 36 18.92 9.85 6.89
CA THR A 36 17.91 9.04 7.56
C THR A 36 17.56 7.79 6.75
N TRP A 37 17.11 6.76 7.45
CA TRP A 37 16.53 5.54 6.90
C TRP A 37 15.04 5.47 7.17
N GLN A 38 14.26 5.09 6.18
CA GLN A 38 12.89 4.59 6.34
C GLN A 38 12.95 3.07 6.47
N LEU A 39 12.43 2.55 7.57
CA LEU A 39 12.57 1.14 7.94
C LEU A 39 11.25 0.57 8.43
N LEU A 40 10.99 -0.71 8.15
CA LEU A 40 9.97 -1.48 8.82
C LEU A 40 10.56 -2.07 10.09
N ILE A 41 9.85 -1.93 11.21
CA ILE A 41 10.24 -2.55 12.47
C ILE A 41 9.13 -3.44 13.00
N ARG A 42 9.52 -4.48 13.73
CA ARG A 42 8.67 -5.21 14.64
C ARG A 42 9.13 -4.96 16.07
N TYR A 43 8.20 -4.67 16.94
CA TYR A 43 8.50 -4.30 18.33
C TYR A 43 7.49 -4.91 19.30
N ASN A 44 7.92 -5.02 20.57
CA ASN A 44 7.05 -5.35 21.71
C ASN A 44 6.99 -4.13 22.64
N ASP A 45 5.95 -4.03 23.43
CA ASP A 45 5.72 -2.99 24.43
C ASP A 45 5.69 -1.56 23.88
N ASP A 46 5.55 -0.58 24.73
CA ASP A 46 5.57 0.83 24.35
C ASP A 46 7.01 1.30 24.02
N ILE A 47 7.15 1.94 22.89
CA ILE A 47 8.42 2.52 22.39
C ILE A 47 8.38 4.04 22.24
N SER A 48 7.39 4.70 22.84
CA SER A 48 7.20 6.16 22.73
C SER A 48 8.42 6.95 23.24
N ASP A 49 9.10 6.46 24.27
CA ASP A 49 10.34 7.04 24.79
C ASP A 49 11.51 6.97 23.79
N LEU A 50 11.56 5.91 22.94
CA LEU A 50 12.55 5.80 21.87
C LEU A 50 12.26 6.78 20.75
N VAL A 51 10.97 6.96 20.41
CA VAL A 51 10.54 7.94 19.40
C VAL A 51 11.00 9.35 19.79
N GLU A 52 10.78 9.74 21.04
CA GLU A 52 11.22 11.05 21.56
C GLU A 52 12.74 11.14 21.62
N ARG A 53 13.42 10.13 22.17
CA ARG A 53 14.88 10.08 22.36
C ARG A 53 15.64 10.25 21.06
N TYR A 54 15.21 9.54 20.02
CA TYR A 54 15.89 9.55 18.71
C TYR A 54 15.24 10.50 17.71
N ARG A 55 14.19 11.22 18.12
CA ARG A 55 13.44 12.19 17.29
C ARG A 55 12.99 11.58 15.96
N MET A 56 12.48 10.33 16.04
CA MET A 56 12.02 9.57 14.89
C MET A 56 10.63 10.03 14.45
N GLN A 57 10.35 9.91 13.15
CA GLN A 57 8.97 9.81 12.69
C GLN A 57 8.55 8.34 12.77
N ILE A 58 7.32 8.08 13.19
CA ILE A 58 6.78 6.73 13.32
C ILE A 58 5.34 6.65 12.82
N TYR A 59 5.02 5.56 12.13
CA TYR A 59 3.67 5.18 11.71
C TYR A 59 3.37 3.81 12.29
N TYR A 60 2.53 3.76 13.31
CA TYR A 60 2.15 2.54 13.98
C TYR A 60 1.20 1.71 13.12
N LEU A 61 1.59 0.48 12.84
CA LEU A 61 0.83 -0.52 12.11
C LEU A 61 0.17 -1.51 13.07
N LEU A 62 -0.66 -2.40 12.54
CA LEU A 62 -1.24 -3.50 13.31
C LEU A 62 -0.16 -4.51 13.74
N ALA A 63 -0.49 -5.34 14.73
CA ALA A 63 0.29 -6.50 15.19
C ALA A 63 1.73 -6.20 15.65
N GLY A 64 2.00 -5.03 16.21
CA GLY A 64 3.33 -4.67 16.73
C GLY A 64 4.35 -4.36 15.64
N TYR A 65 3.89 -3.90 14.48
CA TYR A 65 4.74 -3.35 13.43
C TYR A 65 4.67 -1.83 13.40
N ALA A 66 5.72 -1.19 12.91
CA ALA A 66 5.72 0.23 12.59
C ALA A 66 6.67 0.52 11.43
N ILE A 67 6.39 1.60 10.70
CA ILE A 67 7.35 2.21 9.80
C ILE A 67 7.95 3.41 10.52
N ILE A 68 9.28 3.50 10.51
CA ILE A 68 10.03 4.59 11.14
C ILE A 68 10.90 5.32 10.13
N GLU A 69 11.12 6.62 10.38
CA GLU A 69 12.22 7.38 9.77
C GLU A 69 13.20 7.76 10.90
N ILE A 70 14.41 7.20 10.86
CA ILE A 70 15.43 7.36 11.90
C ILE A 70 16.76 7.81 11.29
N SER A 71 17.49 8.69 11.99
CA SER A 71 18.86 9.02 11.59
C SER A 71 19.77 7.80 11.71
N GLU A 72 20.59 7.59 10.67
CA GLU A 72 21.56 6.49 10.64
C GLU A 72 22.48 6.46 11.87
N ALA A 73 22.83 7.63 12.40
CA ALA A 73 23.67 7.76 13.57
C ALA A 73 23.10 7.10 14.83
N TYR A 74 21.77 6.95 14.91
CA TYR A 74 21.08 6.34 16.06
C TYR A 74 20.67 4.90 15.83
N LEU A 75 20.77 4.37 14.62
CA LEU A 75 20.20 3.08 14.25
C LEU A 75 20.74 1.93 15.11
N ASN A 76 22.04 1.85 15.33
CA ASN A 76 22.63 0.80 16.16
C ASN A 76 22.19 0.89 17.63
N ALA A 77 22.07 2.10 18.17
CA ALA A 77 21.61 2.29 19.55
C ALA A 77 20.12 1.96 19.69
N PHE A 78 19.31 2.28 18.69
CA PHE A 78 17.91 1.91 18.60
C PHE A 78 17.72 0.39 18.50
N ALA A 79 18.49 -0.26 17.61
CA ALA A 79 18.44 -1.71 17.42
C ALA A 79 18.86 -2.50 18.67
N ALA A 80 19.67 -1.92 19.53
CA ALA A 80 20.12 -2.55 20.77
C ALA A 80 19.04 -2.57 21.88
N ASP A 81 17.93 -1.84 21.73
CA ASP A 81 16.84 -1.87 22.70
C ASP A 81 16.10 -3.21 22.64
N PRO A 82 15.91 -3.91 23.77
CA PRO A 82 15.31 -5.25 23.79
C PRO A 82 13.87 -5.31 23.33
N ARG A 83 13.17 -4.19 23.23
CA ARG A 83 11.81 -4.10 22.70
C ARG A 83 11.78 -4.18 21.18
N ILE A 84 12.91 -3.92 20.50
CA ILE A 84 13.03 -3.99 19.05
C ILE A 84 13.38 -5.43 18.66
N ILE A 85 12.42 -6.10 18.02
CA ILE A 85 12.55 -7.52 17.66
C ILE A 85 13.27 -7.68 16.32
N TYR A 86 12.91 -6.82 15.34
CA TYR A 86 13.39 -6.92 13.97
C TYR A 86 13.34 -5.57 13.26
N ILE A 87 14.33 -5.32 12.41
CA ILE A 87 14.43 -4.12 11.57
C ILE A 87 14.74 -4.57 10.15
N ASP A 88 13.89 -4.16 9.20
CA ASP A 88 14.04 -4.44 7.77
C ASP A 88 14.05 -3.15 6.95
N LYS A 89 14.87 -3.14 5.90
CA LYS A 89 14.85 -2.06 4.92
C LYS A 89 13.79 -2.32 3.84
N PRO A 90 13.23 -1.27 3.22
CA PRO A 90 12.34 -1.46 2.08
C PRO A 90 13.08 -2.09 0.89
N LYS A 91 12.32 -2.79 0.05
CA LYS A 91 12.77 -3.38 -1.21
C LYS A 91 11.93 -2.80 -2.34
N SER A 92 12.49 -2.72 -3.54
CA SER A 92 11.72 -2.44 -4.75
C SER A 92 10.75 -3.56 -5.03
N VAL A 93 9.61 -3.22 -5.61
CA VAL A 93 8.62 -4.18 -6.08
C VAL A 93 8.20 -3.83 -7.50
N GLU A 94 7.95 -4.84 -8.32
CA GLU A 94 7.51 -4.72 -9.70
C GLU A 94 6.14 -5.36 -9.87
N GLN A 95 5.36 -4.87 -10.84
CA GLN A 95 4.09 -5.47 -11.20
C GLN A 95 4.32 -6.83 -11.83
N GLN A 96 3.64 -7.84 -11.31
CA GLN A 96 3.63 -9.17 -11.92
C GLN A 96 2.46 -9.28 -12.90
N VAL A 97 2.77 -9.38 -14.19
CA VAL A 97 1.79 -9.65 -15.23
C VAL A 97 1.43 -11.15 -15.17
N SER A 98 0.31 -11.50 -14.55
CA SER A 98 -0.14 -12.88 -14.51
C SER A 98 -1.10 -13.19 -15.67
N TYR A 99 -0.78 -14.20 -16.48
CA TYR A 99 -1.68 -14.82 -17.47
C TYR A 99 -2.73 -15.75 -16.83
N ALA A 100 -3.01 -15.59 -15.54
CA ALA A 100 -3.81 -16.53 -14.74
C ALA A 100 -5.32 -16.54 -15.03
N GLN A 101 -5.83 -15.70 -15.91
CA GLN A 101 -7.26 -15.54 -16.21
C GLN A 101 -7.95 -16.80 -16.71
N TYR A 102 -7.23 -17.68 -17.41
CA TYR A 102 -7.81 -18.89 -18.01
C TYR A 102 -7.70 -20.14 -17.13
N ALA A 103 -6.99 -20.08 -16.02
CA ALA A 103 -6.68 -21.27 -15.20
C ALA A 103 -7.68 -21.54 -14.08
N SER A 104 -8.57 -20.60 -13.75
CA SER A 104 -9.37 -20.69 -12.51
C SER A 104 -10.72 -21.35 -12.65
N CYS A 105 -11.16 -21.78 -13.85
CA CYS A 105 -12.44 -22.49 -14.10
C CYS A 105 -13.71 -21.85 -13.47
N LEU A 106 -13.66 -20.59 -13.09
CA LEU A 106 -14.79 -19.87 -12.52
C LEU A 106 -15.69 -19.38 -13.65
N SER A 107 -16.61 -20.23 -14.09
CA SER A 107 -17.64 -19.79 -15.03
C SER A 107 -18.73 -19.02 -14.29
N GLY A 108 -19.28 -17.97 -14.93
CA GLY A 108 -20.43 -17.23 -14.40
C GLY A 108 -21.61 -18.13 -13.99
N THR A 109 -21.74 -19.32 -14.60
CA THR A 109 -22.76 -20.32 -14.27
C THR A 109 -22.56 -20.90 -12.86
N PHE A 110 -21.31 -21.10 -12.42
CA PHE A 110 -21.03 -21.61 -11.08
C PHE A 110 -21.38 -20.55 -10.01
N ILE A 111 -20.99 -19.32 -10.23
CA ILE A 111 -21.25 -18.19 -9.32
C ILE A 111 -22.75 -17.97 -9.17
N ASN A 112 -23.50 -17.95 -10.26
CA ASN A 112 -24.94 -17.72 -10.27
C ASN A 112 -25.73 -18.84 -9.57
N ASN A 113 -25.28 -20.10 -9.66
CA ASN A 113 -25.96 -21.24 -9.03
C ASN A 113 -25.86 -21.21 -7.49
N TYR A 114 -24.84 -20.58 -6.92
CA TYR A 114 -24.61 -20.55 -5.48
C TYR A 114 -24.87 -19.17 -4.85
N GLY A 115 -25.20 -18.16 -5.66
CA GLY A 115 -25.40 -16.78 -5.20
C GLY A 115 -24.14 -16.13 -4.59
N LEU A 116 -22.95 -16.59 -5.02
CA LEU A 116 -21.66 -16.11 -4.50
C LEU A 116 -21.14 -14.99 -5.40
N ASP A 117 -21.77 -13.84 -5.34
CA ASP A 117 -21.48 -12.67 -6.19
C ASP A 117 -20.66 -11.57 -5.49
N GLY A 118 -20.27 -11.79 -4.24
CA GLY A 118 -19.46 -10.86 -3.45
C GLY A 118 -20.27 -9.82 -2.66
N ASP A 119 -21.60 -9.90 -2.63
CA ASP A 119 -22.41 -8.97 -1.84
C ASP A 119 -22.00 -8.98 -0.36
N GLY A 120 -21.97 -7.79 0.26
CA GLY A 120 -21.53 -7.60 1.64
C GLY A 120 -20.03 -7.69 1.87
N THR A 121 -19.20 -7.99 0.85
CA THR A 121 -17.74 -8.07 0.97
C THR A 121 -17.04 -6.83 0.41
N ILE A 122 -15.76 -6.66 0.77
CA ILE A 122 -14.87 -5.64 0.21
C ILE A 122 -13.74 -6.36 -0.54
N PHE A 123 -13.44 -5.91 -1.77
CA PHE A 123 -12.25 -6.31 -2.51
C PHE A 123 -11.26 -5.16 -2.53
N ALA A 124 -10.16 -5.31 -1.81
CA ALA A 124 -9.08 -4.35 -1.80
C ALA A 124 -8.07 -4.68 -2.90
N ILE A 125 -7.81 -3.71 -3.77
CA ILE A 125 -6.78 -3.79 -4.79
C ILE A 125 -5.64 -2.83 -4.47
N ILE A 126 -4.43 -3.36 -4.31
CA ILE A 126 -3.22 -2.60 -4.03
C ILE A 126 -2.33 -2.73 -5.28
N ASP A 127 -2.39 -1.72 -6.16
CA ASP A 127 -1.86 -1.82 -7.52
C ASP A 127 -1.44 -0.44 -8.09
N SER A 128 -1.31 -0.32 -9.41
CA SER A 128 -0.98 0.91 -10.14
C SER A 128 -2.07 1.99 -10.09
N GLY A 129 -3.21 1.70 -9.49
CA GLY A 129 -4.41 2.53 -9.48
C GLY A 129 -5.57 1.86 -10.19
N ILE A 130 -6.56 2.66 -10.58
CA ILE A 130 -7.75 2.21 -11.29
C ILE A 130 -8.29 3.35 -12.16
N ASP A 131 -8.86 3.04 -13.31
CA ASP A 131 -9.74 3.97 -14.02
C ASP A 131 -11.11 3.99 -13.35
N TYR A 132 -11.24 4.83 -12.32
CA TYR A 132 -12.44 4.93 -11.48
C TYR A 132 -13.69 5.41 -12.21
N ARG A 133 -13.56 5.88 -13.45
CA ARG A 133 -14.69 6.27 -14.32
C ARG A 133 -15.17 5.14 -15.22
N HIS A 134 -14.42 4.04 -15.28
CA HIS A 134 -14.77 2.91 -16.14
C HIS A 134 -16.09 2.27 -15.71
N ASN A 135 -16.94 1.89 -16.67
CA ASN A 135 -18.29 1.34 -16.43
C ASN A 135 -18.30 0.09 -15.54
N GLU A 136 -17.20 -0.67 -15.51
CA GLU A 136 -17.05 -1.85 -14.63
C GLU A 136 -17.04 -1.46 -13.14
N PHE A 137 -16.76 -0.22 -12.78
CA PHE A 137 -16.69 0.26 -11.41
C PHE A 137 -17.78 1.26 -11.05
N VAL A 138 -18.72 1.46 -11.97
CA VAL A 138 -19.86 2.34 -11.79
C VAL A 138 -21.15 1.51 -11.93
N ARG A 139 -22.09 1.70 -11.00
CA ARG A 139 -23.43 1.09 -11.03
C ARG A 139 -24.47 2.16 -10.78
N ASP A 140 -25.49 2.22 -11.65
CA ASP A 140 -26.57 3.21 -11.56
C ASP A 140 -26.05 4.65 -11.43
N GLY A 141 -24.97 4.96 -12.14
CA GLY A 141 -24.32 6.26 -12.14
C GLY A 141 -23.50 6.57 -10.89
N LYS A 142 -23.31 5.59 -9.99
CA LYS A 142 -22.54 5.74 -8.75
C LYS A 142 -21.33 4.85 -8.71
N SER A 143 -20.27 5.35 -8.07
CA SER A 143 -19.04 4.60 -7.85
C SER A 143 -19.27 3.44 -6.89
N ARG A 144 -18.74 2.26 -7.24
CA ARG A 144 -18.63 1.09 -6.38
C ARG A 144 -17.35 1.10 -5.56
N ILE A 145 -16.51 2.12 -5.73
CA ILE A 145 -15.28 2.29 -4.97
C ILE A 145 -15.63 3.00 -3.66
N LEU A 146 -15.43 2.31 -2.53
CA LEU A 146 -15.66 2.83 -1.19
C LEU A 146 -14.69 3.95 -0.88
N SER A 147 -13.43 3.73 -1.22
CA SER A 147 -12.38 4.72 -1.05
C SER A 147 -11.20 4.43 -1.97
N PHE A 148 -10.52 5.49 -2.39
CA PHE A 148 -9.35 5.42 -3.25
C PHE A 148 -8.19 6.16 -2.58
N TRP A 149 -7.21 5.42 -2.09
CA TRP A 149 -5.97 6.01 -1.57
C TRP A 149 -4.91 6.11 -2.66
N ASP A 150 -4.66 7.32 -3.11
CA ASP A 150 -3.58 7.64 -4.05
C ASP A 150 -2.33 8.05 -3.27
N GLN A 151 -1.39 7.11 -3.09
CA GLN A 151 -0.13 7.37 -2.39
C GLN A 151 0.82 8.27 -3.19
N GLN A 152 0.58 8.46 -4.50
CA GLN A 152 1.38 9.35 -5.36
C GLN A 152 0.90 10.80 -5.32
N ALA A 153 -0.31 11.03 -4.85
CA ALA A 153 -0.86 12.38 -4.75
C ALA A 153 -0.11 13.22 -3.71
N VAL A 154 -0.17 14.55 -3.89
CA VAL A 154 0.32 15.47 -2.85
C VAL A 154 -0.45 15.20 -1.56
N TYR A 155 0.29 15.04 -0.47
CA TYR A 155 -0.31 14.79 0.83
C TYR A 155 -1.36 15.84 1.18
N GLN A 156 -2.52 15.37 1.59
CA GLN A 156 -3.58 16.18 2.14
C GLN A 156 -3.94 15.67 3.53
N ASP A 157 -3.84 16.55 4.50
CA ASP A 157 -4.20 16.24 5.89
C ASP A 157 -5.73 16.11 5.99
N THR A 158 -6.19 14.88 6.12
CA THR A 158 -7.59 14.54 6.35
C THR A 158 -7.67 13.56 7.51
N TYR A 159 -8.78 13.57 8.23
CA TYR A 159 -9.00 12.64 9.36
C TYR A 159 -8.78 11.17 8.97
N ALA A 160 -9.12 10.80 7.73
CA ALA A 160 -8.94 9.43 7.23
C ALA A 160 -7.47 9.08 6.89
N ASN A 161 -6.61 10.08 6.67
CA ASN A 161 -5.22 9.86 6.25
C ASN A 161 -4.24 9.92 7.42
N THR A 162 -4.30 8.93 8.29
CA THR A 162 -3.38 8.80 9.45
C THR A 162 -1.95 8.48 9.05
N TYR A 163 -1.73 8.03 7.81
CA TYR A 163 -0.42 7.64 7.27
C TYR A 163 0.43 8.82 6.79
N LYS A 164 -0.14 10.03 6.74
CA LYS A 164 0.54 11.24 6.25
C LYS A 164 1.20 11.08 4.88
N LEU A 165 0.61 10.25 4.03
CA LEU A 165 1.10 9.92 2.70
C LEU A 165 -0.04 10.03 1.68
N GLY A 166 0.17 10.78 0.59
CA GLY A 166 -0.77 10.88 -0.50
C GLY A 166 -2.14 11.43 -0.09
N ARG A 167 -3.17 11.01 -0.78
CA ARG A 167 -4.55 11.46 -0.55
C ARG A 167 -5.53 10.30 -0.61
N ILE A 168 -6.48 10.28 0.31
CA ILE A 168 -7.62 9.35 0.31
C ILE A 168 -8.84 10.11 -0.22
N TYR A 169 -9.45 9.56 -1.26
CA TYR A 169 -10.72 10.02 -1.84
C TYR A 169 -11.85 9.15 -1.31
N THR A 170 -12.90 9.77 -0.79
CA THR A 170 -14.09 9.07 -0.31
C THR A 170 -15.02 8.68 -1.45
N ASN A 171 -15.99 7.81 -1.19
CA ASN A 171 -17.02 7.46 -2.17
C ASN A 171 -17.82 8.70 -2.62
N GLU A 172 -18.12 9.62 -1.70
CA GLU A 172 -18.84 10.86 -2.01
C GLU A 172 -18.02 11.74 -2.95
N GLU A 173 -16.71 11.88 -2.72
CA GLU A 173 -15.84 12.63 -3.63
C GLU A 173 -15.78 11.97 -5.01
N LEU A 174 -15.66 10.64 -5.08
CA LEU A 174 -15.66 9.90 -6.34
C LEU A 174 -17.00 10.05 -7.10
N ASN A 175 -18.11 10.04 -6.40
CA ASN A 175 -19.42 10.32 -7.00
C ASN A 175 -19.52 11.76 -7.52
N SER A 176 -18.98 12.73 -6.78
CA SER A 176 -18.93 14.13 -7.23
C SER A 176 -18.01 14.32 -8.44
N ILE A 177 -16.97 13.48 -8.58
CA ILE A 177 -16.13 13.46 -9.79
C ILE A 177 -16.91 12.90 -10.98
N LEU A 178 -17.71 11.85 -10.77
CA LEU A 178 -18.50 11.21 -11.83
C LEU A 178 -19.60 12.14 -12.36
N ASP A 179 -20.27 12.90 -11.49
CA ASP A 179 -21.32 13.84 -11.88
C ASP A 179 -20.79 15.22 -12.32
N GLY A 180 -19.48 15.46 -12.22
CA GLY A 180 -18.81 16.68 -12.66
C GLY A 180 -18.91 17.85 -11.67
N SER A 181 -19.41 17.65 -10.45
CA SER A 181 -19.54 18.70 -9.43
C SER A 181 -18.27 18.89 -8.58
N TYR A 182 -17.30 18.00 -8.69
CA TYR A 182 -16.07 18.03 -7.90
C TYR A 182 -15.12 19.15 -8.35
N ALA A 183 -14.73 20.01 -7.42
CA ALA A 183 -13.85 21.16 -7.69
C ALA A 183 -12.40 20.96 -7.18
N GLY A 184 -12.06 19.78 -6.64
CA GLY A 184 -10.75 19.49 -6.07
C GLY A 184 -9.75 18.89 -7.07
N ILE A 185 -8.62 18.44 -6.53
CA ILE A 185 -7.60 17.70 -7.31
C ILE A 185 -8.11 16.28 -7.55
N LEU A 186 -8.09 15.84 -8.80
CA LEU A 186 -8.53 14.50 -9.18
C LEU A 186 -7.51 13.43 -8.76
N PRO A 187 -7.96 12.17 -8.53
CA PRO A 187 -7.04 11.04 -8.39
C PRO A 187 -6.16 10.89 -9.63
N SER A 188 -4.93 10.45 -9.44
CA SER A 188 -4.04 10.20 -10.56
C SER A 188 -4.50 9.00 -11.39
N GLU A 189 -4.29 9.08 -12.71
CA GLU A 189 -4.70 8.04 -13.67
C GLU A 189 -3.90 6.74 -13.47
N ASP A 190 -4.54 5.61 -13.76
CA ASP A 190 -3.85 4.32 -13.92
C ASP A 190 -3.20 4.25 -15.31
N ARG A 191 -1.96 4.75 -15.40
CA ARG A 191 -1.23 4.83 -16.69
C ARG A 191 -0.86 3.48 -17.26
N SER A 192 -0.64 2.47 -16.43
CA SER A 192 -0.30 1.11 -16.88
C SER A 192 -1.53 0.32 -17.32
N GLY A 193 -2.70 0.66 -16.78
CA GLY A 193 -3.94 -0.08 -16.94
C GLY A 193 -3.97 -1.42 -16.20
N HIS A 194 -2.88 -1.79 -15.50
CA HIS A 194 -2.78 -3.10 -14.84
C HIS A 194 -3.78 -3.23 -13.70
N GLY A 195 -3.81 -2.27 -12.76
CA GLY A 195 -4.76 -2.31 -11.65
C GLY A 195 -6.21 -2.25 -12.09
N THR A 196 -6.51 -1.49 -13.17
CA THR A 196 -7.83 -1.44 -13.79
C THR A 196 -8.25 -2.82 -14.32
N GLN A 197 -7.36 -3.53 -15.02
CA GLN A 197 -7.63 -4.86 -15.55
C GLN A 197 -7.84 -5.89 -14.43
N VAL A 198 -6.96 -5.89 -13.42
CA VAL A 198 -7.06 -6.81 -12.28
C VAL A 198 -8.37 -6.57 -11.52
N ALA A 199 -8.72 -5.32 -11.24
CA ALA A 199 -9.96 -4.97 -10.58
C ALA A 199 -11.20 -5.37 -11.39
N ALA A 200 -11.19 -5.17 -12.70
CA ALA A 200 -12.30 -5.53 -13.57
C ALA A 200 -12.56 -7.04 -13.58
N ILE A 201 -11.49 -7.85 -13.63
CA ILE A 201 -11.61 -9.32 -13.62
C ILE A 201 -12.14 -9.80 -12.27
N ALA A 202 -11.66 -9.25 -11.18
CA ALA A 202 -12.07 -9.68 -9.85
C ALA A 202 -13.49 -9.20 -9.49
N ALA A 203 -13.80 -7.92 -9.76
CA ALA A 203 -14.94 -7.22 -9.19
C ALA A 203 -15.71 -6.34 -10.18
N GLY A 204 -15.43 -6.43 -11.48
CA GLY A 204 -16.16 -5.66 -12.50
C GLY A 204 -17.64 -5.96 -12.49
N THR A 205 -18.47 -4.96 -12.77
CA THR A 205 -19.94 -5.06 -12.74
C THR A 205 -20.46 -6.10 -13.74
N ASN A 206 -19.84 -6.19 -14.92
CA ASN A 206 -20.29 -7.06 -16.00
C ASN A 206 -19.44 -8.30 -16.20
N ILE A 207 -18.13 -8.20 -15.93
CA ILE A 207 -17.17 -9.27 -16.24
C ILE A 207 -16.49 -9.85 -15.00
N GLY A 208 -16.67 -9.24 -13.83
CA GLY A 208 -16.00 -9.65 -12.59
C GLY A 208 -16.52 -10.98 -12.03
N VAL A 209 -15.64 -11.66 -11.30
CA VAL A 209 -15.98 -12.89 -10.55
C VAL A 209 -16.92 -12.60 -9.39
N ALA A 210 -16.73 -11.45 -8.73
CA ALA A 210 -17.53 -10.98 -7.60
C ALA A 210 -18.16 -9.61 -7.91
N PRO A 211 -19.17 -9.55 -8.81
CA PRO A 211 -19.68 -8.29 -9.34
C PRO A 211 -20.44 -7.44 -8.31
N GLN A 212 -20.82 -7.99 -7.15
CA GLN A 212 -21.51 -7.24 -6.10
C GLN A 212 -20.57 -6.74 -4.99
N THR A 213 -19.31 -7.20 -4.95
CA THR A 213 -18.34 -6.68 -3.97
C THR A 213 -18.08 -5.21 -4.18
N GLU A 214 -17.84 -4.46 -3.12
CA GLU A 214 -17.38 -3.08 -3.20
C GLU A 214 -15.87 -3.01 -3.22
N LEU A 215 -15.31 -1.98 -3.81
CA LEU A 215 -13.88 -1.84 -4.06
C LEU A 215 -13.23 -0.90 -3.05
N LEU A 216 -12.08 -1.31 -2.55
CA LEU A 216 -11.12 -0.44 -1.86
C LEU A 216 -9.86 -0.37 -2.72
N VAL A 217 -9.46 0.82 -3.14
CA VAL A 217 -8.33 0.98 -4.06
C VAL A 217 -7.17 1.66 -3.36
N VAL A 218 -5.99 1.08 -3.48
CA VAL A 218 -4.73 1.69 -3.07
C VAL A 218 -3.80 1.75 -4.29
N LYS A 219 -3.56 2.97 -4.76
CA LYS A 219 -2.53 3.22 -5.77
C LYS A 219 -1.20 3.43 -5.07
N ILE A 220 -0.26 2.52 -5.33
CA ILE A 220 1.03 2.54 -4.65
C ILE A 220 1.87 3.72 -5.10
N GLY A 221 2.45 4.41 -4.12
CA GLY A 221 3.46 5.44 -4.33
C GLY A 221 4.82 4.84 -4.64
N SER A 222 5.64 5.59 -5.38
CA SER A 222 7.06 5.33 -5.54
C SER A 222 7.85 6.09 -4.48
N ASP A 223 8.95 5.51 -4.00
CA ASP A 223 9.96 6.26 -3.29
C ASP A 223 10.52 7.38 -4.18
N THR A 224 10.70 8.57 -3.61
CA THR A 224 11.23 9.74 -4.34
C THR A 224 12.63 9.50 -4.90
N ALA A 225 13.41 8.61 -4.29
CA ALA A 225 14.77 8.30 -4.71
C ALA A 225 14.82 7.27 -5.84
N SER A 226 14.02 6.20 -5.79
CA SER A 226 14.08 5.09 -6.74
C SER A 226 13.10 5.20 -7.90
N LYS A 227 12.06 6.04 -7.78
CA LYS A 227 10.90 6.10 -8.70
C LYS A 227 10.12 4.78 -8.83
N LEU A 228 10.47 3.77 -8.07
CA LEU A 228 9.80 2.47 -8.04
C LEU A 228 8.96 2.33 -6.76
N PRO A 229 7.84 1.62 -6.82
CA PRO A 229 7.09 1.25 -5.62
C PRO A 229 7.96 0.46 -4.66
N THR A 230 7.72 0.64 -3.37
CA THR A 230 8.46 -0.07 -2.32
C THR A 230 7.55 -0.97 -1.49
N THR A 231 8.14 -1.94 -0.81
CA THR A 231 7.42 -2.81 0.13
C THR A 231 6.75 -2.01 1.26
N LEU A 232 7.26 -0.82 1.61
CA LEU A 232 6.61 0.03 2.62
C LEU A 232 5.25 0.53 2.14
N GLY A 233 5.14 0.98 0.88
CA GLY A 233 3.88 1.39 0.28
C GLY A 233 2.85 0.25 0.25
N LEU A 234 3.31 -0.98 -0.06
CA LEU A 234 2.49 -2.19 -0.01
C LEU A 234 1.97 -2.47 1.41
N ILE A 235 2.86 -2.45 2.40
CA ILE A 235 2.52 -2.74 3.80
C ILE A 235 1.53 -1.71 4.34
N LEU A 236 1.73 -0.43 4.04
CA LEU A 236 0.77 0.62 4.38
C LEU A 236 -0.60 0.37 3.73
N GLY A 237 -0.61 -0.05 2.45
CA GLY A 237 -1.84 -0.39 1.74
C GLY A 237 -2.58 -1.56 2.38
N ILE A 238 -1.86 -2.60 2.80
CA ILE A 238 -2.43 -3.76 3.52
C ILE A 238 -3.02 -3.33 4.87
N ASP A 239 -2.28 -2.56 5.65
CA ASP A 239 -2.75 -2.07 6.95
C ASP A 239 -4.02 -1.24 6.80
N TYR A 240 -4.05 -0.34 5.79
CA TYR A 240 -5.22 0.46 5.46
C TYR A 240 -6.44 -0.42 5.11
N ALA A 241 -6.24 -1.42 4.25
CA ALA A 241 -7.31 -2.33 3.84
C ALA A 241 -7.88 -3.09 5.04
N ILE A 242 -7.02 -3.65 5.89
CA ILE A 242 -7.45 -4.41 7.07
C ILE A 242 -8.21 -3.50 8.06
N ARG A 243 -7.70 -2.29 8.33
CA ARG A 243 -8.40 -1.33 9.20
C ARG A 243 -9.77 -0.97 8.68
N THR A 244 -9.87 -0.70 7.38
CA THR A 244 -11.17 -0.40 6.74
C THR A 244 -12.15 -1.57 6.88
N GLY A 245 -11.70 -2.81 6.66
CA GLY A 245 -12.55 -3.99 6.86
C GLY A 245 -13.02 -4.13 8.31
N ILE A 246 -12.13 -3.90 9.28
CA ILE A 246 -12.47 -3.92 10.71
C ILE A 246 -13.47 -2.81 11.07
N GLU A 247 -13.20 -1.57 10.66
CA GLU A 247 -14.05 -0.40 10.95
C GLU A 247 -15.45 -0.56 10.35
N MET A 248 -15.55 -1.10 9.15
CA MET A 248 -16.82 -1.38 8.48
C MET A 248 -17.49 -2.67 8.96
N ASN A 249 -16.81 -3.47 9.78
CA ASN A 249 -17.25 -4.81 10.21
C ASN A 249 -17.66 -5.70 9.01
N ARG A 250 -16.80 -5.73 7.97
CA ARG A 250 -17.05 -6.45 6.72
C ARG A 250 -15.86 -7.34 6.35
N PRO A 251 -16.10 -8.54 5.79
CA PRO A 251 -15.02 -9.36 5.26
C PRO A 251 -14.34 -8.65 4.10
N ILE A 252 -13.00 -8.73 4.07
CA ILE A 252 -12.18 -8.12 3.04
C ILE A 252 -11.26 -9.16 2.39
N SER A 253 -11.19 -9.12 1.06
CA SER A 253 -10.19 -9.85 0.27
C SER A 253 -9.19 -8.86 -0.29
N ILE A 254 -7.89 -9.16 -0.17
CA ILE A 254 -6.82 -8.24 -0.61
C ILE A 254 -6.08 -8.86 -1.77
N ASN A 255 -5.97 -8.13 -2.88
CA ASN A 255 -5.13 -8.49 -4.01
C ASN A 255 -3.86 -7.64 -4.02
N LEU A 256 -2.74 -8.33 -4.18
CA LEU A 256 -1.41 -7.77 -4.36
C LEU A 256 -0.80 -8.35 -5.63
N SER A 257 -0.66 -7.53 -6.66
CA SER A 257 -0.06 -7.96 -7.93
C SER A 257 1.35 -7.39 -8.10
N TYR A 258 2.09 -7.33 -7.01
CA TYR A 258 3.49 -6.93 -6.96
C TYR A 258 4.35 -8.06 -6.43
N GLY A 259 5.55 -8.22 -6.98
CA GLY A 259 6.54 -9.18 -6.54
C GLY A 259 7.94 -8.60 -6.63
N ASN A 260 8.89 -9.29 -6.01
CA ASN A 260 10.31 -9.07 -6.16
C ASN A 260 10.87 -10.22 -7.00
N ASN A 261 11.63 -9.90 -8.06
CA ASN A 261 12.32 -10.88 -8.90
C ASN A 261 13.66 -11.27 -8.28
#